data_c51c4d6d7cb426653f8954ca831fb9f8
#
_entry.id   c51c4d6d7cb426653f8954ca831fb9f8
#
_cell.length_a   1.000
_cell.length_b   1.000
_cell.length_c   1.000
_cell.angle_alpha   90.00
_cell.angle_beta   90.00
_cell.angle_gamma   90.00
#
_symmetry.space_group_name_H-M   'P 1'
#
loop_
_entity.id
_entity.type
_entity.pdbx_description
1 polymer ?
#
loop_
_entity_poly.entity_id
_entity_poly.type
_entity_poly.pdbx_seq_one_letter_code
_entity_poly.pdbx_strand_id
1 'polypeptide(L)'
;MTSATLKAALEAADAASAVIRKAFRGNFEVSYKADASPVTEVDVAAEAAIKSVLKQHFPGHGFYGEELGREAGDGEHLWLIDPIDGTKAFVRGYPLFSVQIALMRAGELVLGVSAAPCWNGGSGETAWAEAGQGAWLGGERLRVSGINELAKATLSTGNTASLAR
;
A
#
# COMPACT_ATOMS: atom_id res chain seq x y z
N MET A 1 -4.73 11.65 19.05
CA MET A 1 -3.29 11.25 19.09
C MET A 1 -3.12 10.05 18.16
N THR A 2 -2.10 10.06 17.31
CA THR A 2 -1.77 8.95 16.41
C THR A 2 -1.36 7.72 17.21
N SER A 3 -1.95 6.54 16.95
CA SER A 3 -1.60 5.30 17.66
C SER A 3 -0.18 4.84 17.37
N ALA A 4 0.37 3.95 18.19
CA ALA A 4 1.68 3.35 17.95
C ALA A 4 1.68 2.50 16.65
N THR A 5 0.58 1.79 16.39
CA THR A 5 0.41 0.99 15.18
C THR A 5 0.39 1.85 13.92
N LEU A 6 -0.33 2.98 13.94
CA LEU A 6 -0.33 3.90 12.79
C LEU A 6 1.04 4.54 12.55
N LYS A 7 1.76 4.93 13.61
CA LYS A 7 3.13 5.46 13.47
C LYS A 7 4.07 4.46 12.81
N ALA A 8 4.05 3.21 13.25
CA ALA A 8 4.87 2.15 12.67
C ALA A 8 4.47 1.84 11.21
N ALA A 9 3.18 1.87 10.89
CA ALA A 9 2.72 1.67 9.51
C ALA A 9 3.16 2.81 8.58
N LEU A 10 3.14 4.05 9.04
CA LEU A 10 3.64 5.20 8.27
C LEU A 10 5.15 5.10 8.07
N GLU A 11 5.91 4.76 9.12
CA GLU A 11 7.36 4.53 9.03
C GLU A 11 7.71 3.40 8.06
N ALA A 12 6.94 2.31 8.08
CA ALA A 12 7.08 1.19 7.15
C ALA A 12 6.79 1.61 5.69
N ALA A 13 5.74 2.41 5.48
CA ALA A 13 5.40 2.97 4.17
C ALA A 13 6.49 3.90 3.64
N ASP A 14 7.11 4.71 4.51
CA ASP A 14 8.23 5.58 4.15
C ASP A 14 9.48 4.77 3.77
N ALA A 15 9.78 3.69 4.48
CA ALA A 15 10.89 2.78 4.17
C ALA A 15 10.72 2.12 2.80
N ALA A 16 9.53 1.57 2.50
CA ALA A 16 9.21 1.04 1.18
C ALA A 16 9.28 2.12 0.09
N SER A 17 8.72 3.30 0.37
CA SER A 17 8.74 4.44 -0.55
C SER A 17 10.16 4.86 -0.93
N ALA A 18 11.12 4.78 -0.02
CA ALA A 18 12.53 5.06 -0.29
C ALA A 18 13.13 4.05 -1.27
N VAL A 19 12.85 2.74 -1.09
CA VAL A 19 13.27 1.66 -2.01
C VAL A 19 12.68 1.91 -3.40
N ILE A 20 11.39 2.15 -3.48
CA ILE A 20 10.65 2.33 -4.73
C ILE A 20 11.14 3.58 -5.50
N ARG A 21 11.27 4.74 -4.83
CA ARG A 21 11.76 5.97 -5.46
C ARG A 21 13.15 5.82 -6.07
N LYS A 22 14.03 5.07 -5.40
CA LYS A 22 15.39 4.82 -5.91
C LYS A 22 15.40 4.00 -7.20
N ALA A 23 14.45 3.07 -7.34
CA ALA A 23 14.35 2.19 -8.51
C ALA A 23 13.49 2.77 -9.64
N PHE A 24 12.54 3.66 -9.33
CA PHE A 24 11.56 4.17 -10.28
C PHE A 24 12.23 4.82 -11.50
N ARG A 25 11.83 4.37 -12.72
CA ARG A 25 12.43 4.75 -14.01
C ARG A 25 13.91 4.36 -14.16
N GLY A 26 14.43 3.50 -13.28
CA GLY A 26 15.75 2.92 -13.38
C GLY A 26 15.74 1.55 -14.07
N ASN A 27 16.83 0.81 -13.90
CA ASN A 27 16.97 -0.56 -14.36
C ASN A 27 16.62 -1.51 -13.20
N PHE A 28 15.74 -2.45 -13.44
CA PHE A 28 15.36 -3.52 -12.52
C PHE A 28 14.89 -4.75 -13.28
N GLU A 29 14.99 -5.92 -12.68
CA GLU A 29 14.51 -7.15 -13.27
C GLU A 29 12.99 -7.26 -13.15
N VAL A 30 12.34 -7.68 -14.23
CA VAL A 30 10.91 -7.95 -14.31
C VAL A 30 10.68 -9.43 -14.54
N SER A 31 9.94 -10.07 -13.67
CA SER A 31 9.44 -11.43 -13.82
C SER A 31 7.91 -11.42 -13.96
N TYR A 32 7.32 -12.56 -14.29
CA TYR A 32 5.87 -12.67 -14.45
C TYR A 32 5.35 -13.82 -13.57
N LYS A 33 4.29 -13.54 -12.81
CA LYS A 33 3.55 -14.53 -12.03
C LYS A 33 2.77 -15.47 -12.96
N ALA A 34 2.21 -16.55 -12.43
CA ALA A 34 1.43 -17.54 -13.21
C ALA A 34 0.19 -16.94 -13.92
N ASP A 35 -0.36 -15.86 -13.38
CA ASP A 35 -1.47 -15.10 -13.95
C ASP A 35 -1.04 -14.02 -14.96
N ALA A 36 0.24 -14.03 -15.37
CA ALA A 36 0.86 -13.04 -16.25
C ALA A 36 0.91 -11.60 -15.70
N SER A 37 0.73 -11.40 -14.39
CA SER A 37 1.02 -10.12 -13.74
C SER A 37 2.53 -9.94 -13.57
N PRO A 38 3.09 -8.74 -13.77
CA PRO A 38 4.50 -8.49 -13.52
C PRO A 38 4.79 -8.42 -12.03
N VAL A 39 5.99 -8.86 -11.65
CA VAL A 39 6.61 -8.66 -10.34
C VAL A 39 8.06 -8.26 -10.58
N THR A 40 8.58 -7.38 -9.75
CA THR A 40 9.96 -6.93 -9.83
C THR A 40 10.73 -7.25 -8.54
N GLU A 41 12.04 -7.25 -8.61
CA GLU A 41 12.89 -7.32 -7.42
C GLU A 41 12.61 -6.16 -6.43
N VAL A 42 12.06 -5.05 -6.96
CA VAL A 42 11.70 -3.87 -6.16
C VAL A 42 10.48 -4.15 -5.28
N ASP A 43 9.48 -4.90 -5.77
CA ASP A 43 8.31 -5.35 -4.99
C ASP A 43 8.78 -6.15 -3.78
N VAL A 44 9.64 -7.14 -4.00
CA VAL A 44 10.21 -7.99 -2.95
C VAL A 44 11.03 -7.18 -1.93
N ALA A 45 11.88 -6.27 -2.41
CA ALA A 45 12.70 -5.42 -1.54
C ALA A 45 11.84 -4.43 -0.72
N ALA A 46 10.79 -3.88 -1.31
CA ALA A 46 9.87 -2.98 -0.63
C ALA A 46 9.06 -3.72 0.45
N GLU A 47 8.56 -4.95 0.16
CA GLU A 47 7.87 -5.76 1.16
C GLU A 47 8.80 -6.14 2.32
N ALA A 48 10.04 -6.51 2.03
CA ALA A 48 11.05 -6.82 3.06
C ALA A 48 11.33 -5.60 3.95
N ALA A 49 11.40 -4.39 3.38
CA ALA A 49 11.58 -3.15 4.13
C ALA A 49 10.39 -2.88 5.08
N ILE A 50 9.15 -3.05 4.60
CA ILE A 50 7.93 -2.93 5.41
C ILE A 50 7.96 -3.90 6.58
N LYS A 51 8.18 -5.19 6.29
CA LYS A 51 8.23 -6.24 7.32
C LYS A 51 9.32 -5.98 8.35
N SER A 52 10.49 -5.48 7.93
CA SER A 52 11.59 -5.15 8.83
C SER A 52 11.19 -4.09 9.86
N VAL A 53 10.57 -3.01 9.43
CA VAL A 53 10.10 -1.94 10.33
C VAL A 53 9.02 -2.45 11.27
N LEU A 54 7.99 -3.11 10.73
CA LEU A 54 6.87 -3.59 11.54
C LEU A 54 7.29 -4.64 12.57
N LYS A 55 8.23 -5.53 12.23
CA LYS A 55 8.79 -6.53 13.17
C LYS A 55 9.57 -5.91 14.32
N GLN A 56 10.24 -4.78 14.10
CA GLN A 56 10.94 -4.06 15.17
C GLN A 56 9.97 -3.50 16.20
N HIS A 57 8.81 -2.98 15.75
CA HIS A 57 7.79 -2.44 16.64
C HIS A 57 6.88 -3.53 17.23
N PHE A 58 6.58 -4.57 16.46
CA PHE A 58 5.59 -5.61 16.80
C PHE A 58 6.09 -7.01 16.43
N PRO A 59 7.09 -7.56 17.14
CA PRO A 59 7.71 -8.85 16.81
C PRO A 59 6.76 -10.06 16.90
N GLY A 60 5.64 -9.92 17.61
CA GLY A 60 4.63 -10.98 17.76
C GLY A 60 3.53 -10.98 16.70
N HIS A 61 3.41 -9.92 15.86
CA HIS A 61 2.35 -9.85 14.87
C HIS A 61 2.61 -10.79 13.67
N GLY A 62 1.52 -11.27 13.04
CA GLY A 62 1.57 -12.01 11.79
C GLY A 62 1.66 -11.08 10.57
N PHE A 63 2.07 -11.64 9.42
CA PHE A 63 2.19 -10.94 8.15
C PHE A 63 1.55 -11.75 7.03
N TYR A 64 0.91 -11.07 6.10
CA TYR A 64 0.46 -11.61 4.83
C TYR A 64 0.81 -10.63 3.73
N GLY A 65 1.93 -10.88 3.07
CA GLY A 65 2.44 -10.10 1.95
C GLY A 65 2.12 -10.73 0.62
N GLU A 66 2.04 -9.91 -0.41
CA GLU A 66 1.80 -10.35 -1.78
C GLU A 66 2.97 -11.17 -2.33
N GLU A 67 4.21 -10.77 -2.03
CA GLU A 67 5.41 -11.36 -2.62
C GLU A 67 6.08 -12.39 -1.69
N LEU A 68 6.19 -12.10 -0.40
CA LEU A 68 6.85 -12.97 0.57
C LEU A 68 5.88 -13.89 1.34
N GLY A 69 4.58 -13.81 1.00
CA GLY A 69 3.59 -14.71 1.54
C GLY A 69 3.29 -14.52 3.03
N ARG A 70 2.80 -15.61 3.66
CA ARG A 70 2.28 -15.56 5.02
C ARG A 70 3.33 -15.96 6.05
N GLU A 71 3.41 -15.17 7.12
CA GLU A 71 4.14 -15.48 8.35
C GLU A 71 3.15 -15.49 9.52
N ALA A 72 3.18 -16.57 10.32
CA ALA A 72 2.33 -16.68 11.50
C ALA A 72 2.80 -15.72 12.60
N GLY A 73 1.85 -15.23 13.40
CA GLY A 73 2.09 -14.40 14.57
C GLY A 73 1.23 -14.84 15.75
N ASP A 74 0.81 -13.88 16.59
CA ASP A 74 0.02 -14.09 17.81
C ASP A 74 -1.42 -14.59 17.57
N GLY A 75 -1.85 -14.65 16.32
CA GLY A 75 -3.22 -15.05 15.94
C GLY A 75 -4.26 -13.94 16.06
N GLU A 76 -3.95 -12.83 16.70
CA GLU A 76 -4.84 -11.67 16.85
C GLU A 76 -4.54 -10.57 15.83
N HIS A 77 -3.24 -10.28 15.60
CA HIS A 77 -2.79 -9.18 14.75
C HIS A 77 -2.17 -9.70 13.45
N LEU A 78 -2.67 -9.22 12.32
CA LEU A 78 -2.18 -9.59 10.99
C LEU A 78 -1.99 -8.34 10.12
N TRP A 79 -0.75 -8.10 9.70
CA TRP A 79 -0.44 -7.09 8.71
C TRP A 79 -0.66 -7.64 7.30
N LEU A 80 -1.43 -6.90 6.50
CA LEU A 80 -1.64 -7.14 5.07
C LEU A 80 -0.79 -6.15 4.30
N ILE A 81 -0.01 -6.64 3.34
CA ILE A 81 1.00 -5.84 2.63
C ILE A 81 0.92 -6.13 1.13
N ASP A 82 0.73 -5.06 0.35
CA ASP A 82 0.99 -5.03 -1.08
C ASP A 82 2.05 -3.93 -1.32
N PRO A 83 3.29 -4.31 -1.66
CA PRO A 83 4.39 -3.36 -1.75
C PRO A 83 4.27 -2.39 -2.91
N ILE A 84 3.68 -2.81 -4.06
CA ILE A 84 3.46 -1.96 -5.23
C ILE A 84 2.12 -2.31 -5.90
N ASP A 85 1.01 -1.88 -5.31
CA ASP A 85 -0.28 -1.93 -6.01
C ASP A 85 -0.21 -1.07 -7.27
N GLY A 86 -0.29 -1.72 -8.42
CA GLY A 86 -0.09 -1.09 -9.72
C GLY A 86 1.28 -1.35 -10.34
N THR A 87 1.91 -2.52 -10.12
CA THR A 87 3.21 -2.91 -10.69
C THR A 87 3.28 -2.70 -12.20
N LYS A 88 2.18 -2.88 -12.93
CA LYS A 88 2.12 -2.57 -14.39
C LYS A 88 2.38 -1.10 -14.71
N ALA A 89 1.93 -0.18 -13.88
CA ALA A 89 2.20 1.25 -14.03
C ALA A 89 3.65 1.55 -13.64
N PHE A 90 4.13 0.97 -12.53
CA PHE A 90 5.52 1.10 -12.10
C PHE A 90 6.51 0.69 -13.20
N VAL A 91 6.36 -0.51 -13.77
CA VAL A 91 7.22 -1.04 -14.85
C VAL A 91 7.21 -0.15 -16.09
N ARG A 92 6.08 0.51 -16.38
CA ARG A 92 5.94 1.45 -17.50
C ARG A 92 6.41 2.88 -17.20
N GLY A 93 6.88 3.16 -15.99
CA GLY A 93 7.32 4.49 -15.57
C GLY A 93 6.18 5.49 -15.33
N TYR A 94 4.94 5.01 -15.15
CA TYR A 94 3.81 5.84 -14.74
C TYR A 94 3.70 5.89 -13.22
N PRO A 95 3.55 7.06 -12.59
CA PRO A 95 3.49 7.19 -11.13
C PRO A 95 2.10 6.85 -10.54
N LEU A 96 1.39 5.90 -11.15
CA LEU A 96 0.04 5.44 -10.78
C LEU A 96 0.11 4.10 -10.06
N PHE A 97 0.81 4.08 -8.95
CA PHE A 97 0.97 2.93 -8.07
C PHE A 97 1.15 3.40 -6.62
N SER A 98 0.92 2.51 -5.68
CA SER A 98 1.02 2.83 -4.25
C SER A 98 1.44 1.64 -3.40
N VAL A 99 2.07 1.92 -2.27
CA VAL A 99 2.30 0.97 -1.18
C VAL A 99 1.01 0.85 -0.38
N GLN A 100 0.54 -0.37 -0.14
CA GLN A 100 -0.64 -0.63 0.67
C GLN A 100 -0.25 -1.43 1.92
N ILE A 101 -0.58 -0.90 3.09
CA ILE A 101 -0.36 -1.56 4.38
C ILE A 101 -1.65 -1.48 5.17
N ALA A 102 -2.15 -2.62 5.66
CA ALA A 102 -3.30 -2.65 6.55
C ALA A 102 -3.04 -3.53 7.76
N LEU A 103 -3.68 -3.23 8.88
CA LEU A 103 -3.68 -4.07 10.07
C LEU A 103 -5.09 -4.62 10.30
N MET A 104 -5.17 -5.93 10.37
CA MET A 104 -6.32 -6.65 10.94
C MET A 104 -6.05 -6.96 12.42
N ARG A 105 -7.06 -6.78 13.25
CA ARG A 105 -7.09 -7.24 14.63
C ARG A 105 -8.35 -8.07 14.87
N ALA A 106 -8.17 -9.31 15.32
CA ALA A 106 -9.27 -10.26 15.55
C ALA A 106 -10.21 -10.42 14.33
N GLY A 107 -9.64 -10.39 13.09
CA GLY A 107 -10.40 -10.53 11.84
C GLY A 107 -10.99 -9.23 11.30
N GLU A 108 -10.85 -8.10 11.98
CA GLU A 108 -11.39 -6.80 11.58
C GLU A 108 -10.29 -5.86 11.13
N LEU A 109 -10.49 -5.14 10.00
CA LEU A 109 -9.56 -4.09 9.55
C LEU A 109 -9.67 -2.88 10.49
N VAL A 110 -8.57 -2.54 11.15
CA VAL A 110 -8.51 -1.43 12.13
C VAL A 110 -7.66 -0.26 11.67
N LEU A 111 -6.80 -0.45 10.67
CA LEU A 111 -5.90 0.56 10.14
C LEU A 111 -5.58 0.28 8.67
N GLY A 112 -5.41 1.33 7.88
CA GLY A 112 -4.91 1.28 6.51
C GLY A 112 -4.04 2.49 6.19
N VAL A 113 -2.96 2.25 5.45
CA VAL A 113 -2.05 3.26 4.88
C VAL A 113 -1.91 2.99 3.40
N SER A 114 -2.04 4.04 2.59
CA SER A 114 -1.77 4.03 1.15
C SER A 114 -0.79 5.16 0.83
N ALA A 115 0.41 4.81 0.38
CA ALA A 115 1.44 5.78 0.03
C ALA A 115 1.76 5.71 -1.46
N ALA A 116 1.60 6.82 -2.19
CA ALA A 116 1.93 6.98 -3.60
C ALA A 116 3.28 7.71 -3.75
N PRO A 117 4.42 7.00 -3.67
CA PRO A 117 5.73 7.63 -3.45
C PRO A 117 6.21 8.51 -4.61
N CYS A 118 5.75 8.24 -5.82
CA CYS A 118 6.20 8.94 -7.04
C CYS A 118 5.13 9.89 -7.61
N TRP A 119 3.99 10.03 -6.94
CA TRP A 119 2.93 10.96 -7.32
C TRP A 119 3.39 12.43 -7.16
N ASN A 120 2.64 13.36 -7.75
CA ASN A 120 2.82 14.80 -7.62
C ASN A 120 4.28 15.26 -7.86
N GLY A 121 4.83 14.90 -9.04
CA GLY A 121 6.19 15.27 -9.42
C GLY A 121 7.30 14.60 -8.62
N GLY A 122 6.98 13.51 -7.88
CA GLY A 122 7.95 12.76 -7.08
C GLY A 122 7.98 13.17 -5.60
N SER A 123 7.20 14.18 -5.19
CA SER A 123 7.05 14.51 -3.76
C SER A 123 6.31 13.40 -2.99
N GLY A 124 5.45 12.68 -3.71
CA GLY A 124 4.60 11.65 -3.15
C GLY A 124 3.46 12.20 -2.31
N GLU A 125 2.55 11.32 -1.93
CA GLU A 125 1.50 11.61 -0.95
C GLU A 125 1.14 10.34 -0.19
N THR A 126 0.63 10.50 1.04
CA THR A 126 0.24 9.35 1.87
C THR A 126 -1.13 9.61 2.48
N ALA A 127 -2.06 8.69 2.21
CA ALA A 127 -3.34 8.61 2.87
C ALA A 127 -3.30 7.55 3.96
N TRP A 128 -4.09 7.75 5.02
CA TRP A 128 -4.27 6.76 6.07
C TRP A 128 -5.64 6.86 6.71
N ALA A 129 -6.07 5.77 7.29
CA ALA A 129 -7.27 5.72 8.13
C ALA A 129 -7.03 4.79 9.32
N GLU A 130 -7.65 5.12 10.45
CA GLU A 130 -7.66 4.29 11.64
C GLU A 130 -9.08 4.27 12.21
N ALA A 131 -9.53 3.11 12.67
CA ALA A 131 -10.87 2.92 13.21
C ALA A 131 -11.17 3.95 14.32
N GLY A 132 -12.26 4.69 14.17
CA GLY A 132 -12.67 5.76 15.08
C GLY A 132 -11.92 7.09 14.92
N GLN A 133 -10.85 7.17 14.09
CA GLN A 133 -10.06 8.40 13.89
C GLN A 133 -10.34 9.08 12.52
N GLY A 134 -11.09 8.41 11.63
CA GLY A 134 -11.37 8.89 10.28
C GLY A 134 -10.22 8.67 9.30
N ALA A 135 -10.31 9.30 8.12
CA ALA A 135 -9.34 9.19 7.04
C ALA A 135 -8.64 10.54 6.79
N TRP A 136 -7.38 10.47 6.35
CA TRP A 136 -6.51 11.61 6.22
C TRP A 136 -5.62 11.49 4.97
N LEU A 137 -5.27 12.62 4.34
CA LEU A 137 -4.32 12.72 3.25
C LEU A 137 -3.43 13.96 3.46
N GLY A 138 -2.13 13.77 3.51
CA GLY A 138 -1.18 14.87 3.68
C GLY A 138 -1.41 15.72 4.93
N GLY A 139 -2.04 15.16 5.98
CA GLY A 139 -2.41 15.88 7.21
C GLY A 139 -3.81 16.52 7.19
N GLU A 140 -4.51 16.49 6.06
CA GLU A 140 -5.88 16.99 5.94
C GLU A 140 -6.89 15.86 6.10
N ARG A 141 -7.98 16.12 6.85
CA ARG A 141 -9.02 15.14 7.05
C ARG A 141 -9.88 14.96 5.80
N LEU A 142 -9.97 13.72 5.33
CA LEU A 142 -10.80 13.36 4.19
C LEU A 142 -12.27 13.19 4.59
N ARG A 143 -13.15 13.53 3.66
CA ARG A 143 -14.60 13.26 3.73
C ARG A 143 -15.09 12.87 2.35
N VAL A 144 -16.06 11.96 2.30
CA VAL A 144 -16.77 11.66 1.05
C VAL A 144 -17.54 12.88 0.56
N SER A 145 -17.75 12.99 -0.75
CA SER A 145 -18.61 14.02 -1.33
C SER A 145 -20.07 13.83 -0.93
N GLY A 146 -20.88 14.88 -1.07
CA GLY A 146 -22.34 14.79 -0.91
C GLY A 146 -23.08 14.25 -2.14
N ILE A 147 -22.37 13.74 -3.17
CA ILE A 147 -22.96 13.21 -4.40
C ILE A 147 -23.56 11.83 -4.09
N ASN A 148 -24.89 11.72 -4.24
CA ASN A 148 -25.67 10.51 -4.02
C ASN A 148 -26.38 9.98 -5.28
N GLU A 149 -26.15 10.61 -6.44
CA GLU A 149 -26.68 10.21 -7.73
C GLU A 149 -25.55 9.79 -8.65
N LEU A 150 -25.63 8.58 -9.22
CA LEU A 150 -24.60 8.05 -10.12
C LEU A 150 -24.36 8.95 -11.35
N ALA A 151 -25.42 9.56 -11.89
CA ALA A 151 -25.33 10.48 -13.03
C ALA A 151 -24.49 11.74 -12.77
N LYS A 152 -24.23 12.07 -11.49
CA LYS A 152 -23.43 13.21 -11.05
C LYS A 152 -22.02 12.79 -10.57
N ALA A 153 -21.76 11.48 -10.51
CA ALA A 153 -20.49 10.95 -10.01
C ALA A 153 -19.42 10.98 -11.11
N THR A 154 -18.17 11.20 -10.72
CA THR A 154 -17.00 10.95 -11.55
C THR A 154 -16.47 9.56 -11.24
N LEU A 155 -16.26 8.74 -12.27
CA LEU A 155 -15.69 7.40 -12.17
C LEU A 155 -14.29 7.39 -12.80
N SER A 156 -13.37 6.71 -12.16
CA SER A 156 -12.04 6.43 -12.69
C SER A 156 -11.75 4.94 -12.60
N THR A 157 -11.10 4.39 -13.61
CA THR A 157 -10.68 2.99 -13.63
C THR A 157 -9.31 2.85 -14.26
N GLY A 158 -8.46 2.01 -13.67
CA GLY A 158 -7.14 1.68 -14.19
C GLY A 158 -7.15 0.54 -15.22
N ASN A 159 -8.22 -0.25 -15.29
CA ASN A 159 -8.30 -1.43 -16.16
C ASN A 159 -9.69 -1.56 -16.79
N THR A 160 -9.82 -1.05 -18.03
CA THR A 160 -11.08 -1.13 -18.78
C THR A 160 -11.39 -2.56 -19.26
N ALA A 161 -10.39 -3.44 -19.45
CA ALA A 161 -10.60 -4.81 -19.90
C ALA A 161 -11.35 -5.67 -18.86
N SER A 162 -11.24 -5.36 -17.56
CA SER A 162 -12.01 -6.04 -16.52
C SER A 162 -13.48 -5.60 -16.45
N LEU A 163 -13.82 -4.45 -17.02
CA LEU A 163 -15.21 -3.95 -17.10
C LEU A 163 -15.98 -4.52 -18.29
N ALA A 164 -15.29 -5.14 -19.26
CA ALA A 164 -15.88 -5.69 -20.47
C ALA A 164 -16.22 -7.20 -20.36
N ARG A 165 -16.03 -7.80 -19.19
CA ARG A 165 -16.37 -9.19 -18.84
C ARG A 165 -17.53 -9.21 -17.87
#